data_93a1f9203e1138838c85d2fef232a52d
#
_entry.id   93a1f9203e1138838c85d2fef232a52d
#
_cell.length_a   1.000
_cell.length_b   1.000
_cell.length_c   1.000
_cell.angle_alpha   90.00
_cell.angle_beta   90.00
_cell.angle_gamma   90.00
#
_symmetry.space_group_name_H-M   'P 1'
#
loop_
_entity.id
_entity.type
_entity.pdbx_description
1 polymer ?
#
loop_
_entity_poly.entity_id
_entity_poly.type
_entity_poly.pdbx_seq_one_letter_code
_entity_poly.pdbx_strand_id
1 'polypeptide(L)'
;MLFLWLSVDIVFYGVGFGLNELGGDLYTNGILFGITDVVSALIISQLVNLIGRKPSLLLTWGSAAVGSIVYDFVRNYQTASYIALIFSRFGGAGTFQIMYLYTSEAFPSEVRGTVLGLSNAMASVGGLVAPLFSSYIDHFMLIFGALAALSFVASLFLRETKG
;
A
#
# COMPACT_ATOMS: atom_id res chain seq x y z
N MET A 1 -4.27 -8.40 12.04
CA MET A 1 -3.20 -7.37 12.01
C MET A 1 -1.98 -7.82 11.22
N LEU A 2 -1.29 -8.90 11.58
CA LEU A 2 -0.06 -9.35 10.90
C LEU A 2 -0.25 -9.58 9.40
N PHE A 3 -1.39 -10.16 8.99
CA PHE A 3 -1.73 -10.31 7.57
C PHE A 3 -1.79 -8.96 6.84
N LEU A 4 -2.37 -7.93 7.44
CA LEU A 4 -2.45 -6.59 6.83
C LEU A 4 -1.06 -5.94 6.72
N TRP A 5 -0.18 -6.15 7.71
CA TRP A 5 1.20 -5.68 7.64
C TRP A 5 2.02 -6.38 6.56
N LEU A 6 1.86 -7.71 6.43
CA LEU A 6 2.47 -8.46 5.33
C LEU A 6 1.97 -7.95 3.96
N SER A 7 0.66 -7.76 3.85
CA SER A 7 0.02 -7.34 2.59
C SER A 7 0.42 -5.93 2.18
N VAL A 8 0.51 -4.98 3.13
CA VAL A 8 0.85 -3.59 2.80
C VAL A 8 2.26 -3.48 2.23
N ASP A 9 3.22 -4.24 2.78
CA ASP A 9 4.60 -4.24 2.28
C ASP A 9 4.69 -4.89 0.90
N ILE A 10 4.02 -6.03 0.70
CA ILE A 10 3.98 -6.69 -0.62
C ILE A 10 3.42 -5.72 -1.67
N VAL A 11 2.31 -5.05 -1.39
CA VAL A 11 1.68 -4.11 -2.33
C VAL A 11 2.54 -2.87 -2.53
N PHE A 12 3.07 -2.27 -1.45
CA PHE A 12 3.88 -1.06 -1.51
C PHE A 12 5.17 -1.24 -2.32
N TYR A 13 5.94 -2.29 -2.01
CA TYR A 13 7.16 -2.59 -2.76
C TYR A 13 6.84 -3.18 -4.13
N GLY A 14 5.80 -4.00 -4.23
CA GLY A 14 5.37 -4.60 -5.49
C GLY A 14 5.03 -3.58 -6.56
N VAL A 15 4.29 -2.52 -6.21
CA VAL A 15 4.00 -1.40 -7.12
C VAL A 15 5.29 -0.70 -7.58
N GLY A 16 6.32 -0.64 -6.70
CA GLY A 16 7.63 -0.11 -7.07
C GLY A 16 8.30 -0.86 -8.21
N PHE A 17 8.13 -2.18 -8.27
CA PHE A 17 8.67 -3.00 -9.36
C PHE A 17 7.92 -2.81 -10.69
N GLY A 18 6.63 -2.50 -10.66
CA GLY A 18 5.85 -2.16 -11.86
C GLY A 18 6.41 -0.97 -12.64
N LEU A 19 7.14 -0.08 -11.96
CA LEU A 19 7.81 1.03 -12.61
C LEU A 19 8.90 0.60 -13.60
N ASN A 20 9.61 -0.47 -13.27
CA ASN A 20 10.68 -0.99 -14.12
C ASN A 20 10.16 -1.52 -15.46
N GLU A 21 8.90 -1.95 -15.52
CA GLU A 21 8.26 -2.42 -16.76
C GLU A 21 7.87 -1.29 -17.70
N LEU A 22 7.61 -0.09 -17.16
CA LEU A 22 7.18 1.05 -18.00
C LEU A 22 8.31 1.67 -18.82
N GLY A 23 9.55 1.33 -18.54
CA GLY A 23 10.71 1.97 -19.15
C GLY A 23 10.89 3.40 -18.61
N GLY A 24 11.77 4.17 -19.25
CA GLY A 24 12.11 5.51 -18.82
C GLY A 24 13.31 5.55 -17.88
N ASP A 25 13.64 6.75 -17.41
CA ASP A 25 14.75 6.96 -16.50
C ASP A 25 14.38 6.57 -15.07
N LEU A 26 15.16 5.65 -14.49
CA LEU A 26 14.97 5.16 -13.13
C LEU A 26 14.91 6.30 -12.09
N TYR A 27 15.75 7.35 -12.29
CA TYR A 27 15.79 8.50 -11.38
C TYR A 27 14.49 9.32 -11.44
N THR A 28 13.98 9.60 -12.65
CA THR A 28 12.72 10.32 -12.85
C THR A 28 11.55 9.56 -12.23
N ASN A 29 11.50 8.26 -12.45
CA ASN A 29 10.47 7.39 -11.90
C ASN A 29 10.54 7.35 -10.35
N GLY A 30 11.75 7.27 -9.78
CA GLY A 30 11.95 7.31 -8.33
C GLY A 30 11.51 8.65 -7.70
N ILE A 31 11.79 9.78 -8.38
CA ILE A 31 11.35 11.10 -7.94
C ILE A 31 9.82 11.21 -7.96
N LEU A 32 9.16 10.72 -9.01
CA LEU A 32 7.69 10.70 -9.10
C LEU A 32 7.06 9.92 -7.94
N PHE A 33 7.60 8.76 -7.61
CA PHE A 33 7.12 7.98 -6.47
C PHE A 33 7.39 8.67 -5.14
N GLY A 34 8.58 9.26 -4.96
CA GLY A 34 8.89 10.04 -3.76
C GLY A 34 7.93 11.21 -3.56
N ILE A 35 7.61 11.94 -4.63
CA ILE A 35 6.60 13.02 -4.58
C ILE A 35 5.22 12.45 -4.22
N THR A 36 4.84 11.33 -4.82
CA THR A 36 3.56 10.67 -4.53
C THR A 36 3.46 10.25 -3.06
N ASP A 37 4.54 9.71 -2.49
CA ASP A 37 4.60 9.32 -1.08
C ASP A 37 4.44 10.52 -0.15
N VAL A 38 5.09 11.66 -0.43
CA VAL A 38 4.95 12.92 0.33
C VAL A 38 3.52 13.48 0.23
N VAL A 39 2.95 13.52 -0.97
CA VAL A 39 1.58 14.01 -1.20
C VAL A 39 0.58 13.09 -0.48
N SER A 40 0.77 11.78 -0.57
CA SER A 40 -0.03 10.81 0.18
C SER A 40 0.04 11.08 1.69
N ALA A 41 1.25 11.31 2.23
CA ALA A 41 1.43 11.60 3.65
C ALA A 41 0.63 12.81 4.12
N LEU A 42 0.68 13.89 3.37
CA LEU A 42 -0.03 15.13 3.69
C LEU A 42 -1.56 14.96 3.62
N ILE A 43 -2.05 14.35 2.57
CA ILE A 43 -3.50 14.15 2.35
C ILE A 43 -4.05 13.17 3.39
N ILE A 44 -3.39 12.03 3.60
CA ILE A 44 -3.86 10.98 4.49
C ILE A 44 -3.84 11.42 5.96
N SER A 45 -2.86 12.22 6.36
CA SER A 45 -2.82 12.77 7.73
C SER A 45 -4.05 13.64 8.03
N GLN A 46 -4.50 14.44 7.06
CA GLN A 46 -5.72 15.23 7.19
C GLN A 46 -6.98 14.35 7.13
N LEU A 47 -7.01 13.41 6.19
CA LEU A 47 -8.14 12.52 6.00
C LEU A 47 -8.44 11.69 7.25
N VAL A 48 -7.41 11.12 7.89
CA VAL A 48 -7.54 10.34 9.12
C VAL A 48 -8.14 11.18 10.27
N ASN A 49 -7.79 12.48 10.33
CA ASN A 49 -8.35 13.38 11.34
C ASN A 49 -9.83 13.73 11.05
N LEU A 50 -10.22 13.83 9.79
CA LEU A 50 -11.57 14.19 9.37
C LEU A 50 -12.55 13.02 9.49
N ILE A 51 -12.27 11.91 8.82
CA ILE A 51 -13.21 10.80 8.67
C ILE A 51 -12.93 9.59 9.58
N GLY A 52 -11.77 9.57 10.25
CA GLY A 52 -11.38 8.46 11.12
C GLY A 52 -10.40 7.48 10.47
N ARG A 53 -9.91 6.54 11.29
CA ARG A 53 -8.84 5.60 10.90
C ARG A 53 -9.35 4.52 9.95
N LYS A 54 -10.47 3.87 10.30
CA LYS A 54 -11.05 2.78 9.52
C LYS A 54 -11.51 3.22 8.13
N PRO A 55 -12.32 4.30 7.96
CA PRO A 55 -12.71 4.76 6.62
C PRO A 55 -11.52 5.16 5.75
N SER A 56 -10.52 5.83 6.34
CA SER A 56 -9.29 6.20 5.63
C SER A 56 -8.51 4.97 5.17
N LEU A 57 -8.40 3.95 6.02
CA LEU A 57 -7.76 2.68 5.69
C LEU A 57 -8.47 1.96 4.54
N LEU A 58 -9.80 1.94 4.55
CA LEU A 58 -10.59 1.36 3.45
C LEU A 58 -10.40 2.12 2.14
N LEU A 59 -10.39 3.45 2.16
CA LEU A 59 -10.14 4.25 0.97
C LEU A 59 -8.75 4.01 0.38
N THR A 60 -7.74 3.91 1.23
CA THR A 60 -6.36 3.66 0.77
C THR A 60 -6.17 2.24 0.24
N TRP A 61 -6.71 1.21 0.88
CA TRP A 61 -6.73 -0.15 0.33
C TRP A 61 -7.51 -0.23 -0.98
N GLY A 62 -8.67 0.44 -1.06
CA GLY A 62 -9.47 0.51 -2.28
C GLY A 62 -8.70 1.17 -3.44
N SER A 63 -8.03 2.29 -3.20
CA SER A 63 -7.21 2.96 -4.23
C SER A 63 -6.02 2.10 -4.67
N ALA A 64 -5.34 1.42 -3.74
CA ALA A 64 -4.26 0.50 -4.08
C ALA A 64 -4.75 -0.68 -4.93
N ALA A 65 -5.88 -1.29 -4.57
CA ALA A 65 -6.48 -2.41 -5.31
C ALA A 65 -6.90 -1.98 -6.72
N VAL A 66 -7.67 -0.90 -6.84
CA VAL A 66 -8.14 -0.38 -8.13
C VAL A 66 -6.96 0.01 -9.02
N GLY A 67 -6.00 0.76 -8.49
CA GLY A 67 -4.82 1.18 -9.25
C GLY A 67 -4.01 0.00 -9.79
N SER A 68 -3.76 -1.03 -8.97
CA SER A 68 -3.01 -2.23 -9.37
C SER A 68 -3.77 -3.05 -10.41
N ILE A 69 -5.09 -3.24 -10.26
CA ILE A 69 -5.91 -3.98 -11.21
C ILE A 69 -6.00 -3.22 -12.54
N VAL A 70 -6.30 -1.92 -12.49
CA VAL A 70 -6.40 -1.08 -13.70
C VAL A 70 -5.08 -1.07 -14.48
N TYR A 71 -3.95 -1.01 -13.78
CA TYR A 71 -2.63 -1.06 -14.43
C TYR A 71 -2.50 -2.24 -15.40
N ASP A 72 -2.91 -3.42 -14.99
CA ASP A 72 -2.76 -4.62 -15.81
C ASP A 72 -3.59 -4.57 -17.11
N PHE A 73 -4.76 -3.92 -17.08
CA PHE A 73 -5.59 -3.71 -18.27
C PHE A 73 -5.08 -2.61 -19.19
N VAL A 74 -4.40 -1.60 -18.65
CA VAL A 74 -3.93 -0.44 -19.43
C VAL A 74 -2.43 -0.49 -19.72
N ARG A 75 -1.73 -1.58 -19.39
CA ARG A 75 -0.26 -1.70 -19.53
C ARG A 75 0.27 -1.39 -20.93
N ASN A 76 -0.57 -1.53 -21.97
CA ASN A 76 -0.23 -1.20 -23.35
C ASN A 76 -0.26 0.33 -23.64
N TYR A 77 -0.82 1.14 -22.73
CA TYR A 77 -0.95 2.58 -22.88
C TYR A 77 -0.06 3.28 -21.83
N GLN A 78 1.10 3.73 -22.23
CA GLN A 78 2.13 4.27 -21.34
C GLN A 78 1.59 5.29 -20.33
N THR A 79 0.90 6.33 -20.81
CA THR A 79 0.35 7.39 -19.94
C THR A 79 -0.67 6.86 -18.92
N ALA A 80 -1.57 5.97 -19.37
CA ALA A 80 -2.59 5.38 -18.48
C ALA A 80 -1.96 4.48 -17.41
N SER A 81 -0.91 3.74 -17.78
CA SER A 81 -0.14 2.89 -16.87
C SER A 81 0.55 3.70 -15.77
N TYR A 82 1.17 4.84 -16.11
CA TYR A 82 1.75 5.75 -15.11
C TYR A 82 0.69 6.26 -14.14
N ILE A 83 -0.46 6.70 -14.61
CA ILE A 83 -1.56 7.19 -13.76
C ILE A 83 -2.05 6.08 -12.82
N ALA A 84 -2.25 4.88 -13.34
CA ALA A 84 -2.69 3.73 -12.54
C ALA A 84 -1.67 3.36 -11.45
N LEU A 85 -0.36 3.36 -11.78
CA LEU A 85 0.70 3.10 -10.80
C LEU A 85 0.79 4.19 -9.72
N ILE A 86 0.72 5.47 -10.10
CA ILE A 86 0.73 6.58 -9.15
C ILE A 86 -0.47 6.46 -8.19
N PHE A 87 -1.64 6.12 -8.72
CA PHE A 87 -2.85 5.95 -7.92
C PHE A 87 -2.73 4.76 -6.95
N SER A 88 -2.19 3.63 -7.43
CA SER A 88 -1.89 2.47 -6.59
C SER A 88 -0.84 2.78 -5.52
N ARG A 89 0.23 3.50 -5.89
CA ARG A 89 1.29 3.92 -4.97
C ARG A 89 0.76 4.85 -3.88
N PHE A 90 -0.07 5.82 -4.25
CA PHE A 90 -0.74 6.71 -3.30
C PHE A 90 -1.53 5.91 -2.25
N GLY A 91 -2.30 4.92 -2.68
CA GLY A 91 -3.04 4.03 -1.79
C GLY A 91 -2.13 3.20 -0.88
N GLY A 92 -1.09 2.58 -1.43
CA GLY A 92 -0.12 1.78 -0.68
C GLY A 92 0.61 2.60 0.39
N ALA A 93 1.13 3.79 0.01
CA ALA A 93 1.79 4.71 0.93
C ALA A 93 0.87 5.19 2.06
N GLY A 94 -0.37 5.55 1.71
CA GLY A 94 -1.37 5.96 2.69
C GLY A 94 -1.76 4.84 3.64
N THR A 95 -1.95 3.64 3.12
CA THR A 95 -2.23 2.45 3.95
C THR A 95 -1.12 2.18 4.95
N PHE A 96 0.13 2.26 4.49
CA PHE A 96 1.30 2.05 5.35
C PHE A 96 1.31 3.00 6.56
N GLN A 97 1.05 4.28 6.32
CA GLN A 97 0.98 5.30 7.38
C GLN A 97 -0.17 5.03 8.37
N ILE A 98 -1.36 4.72 7.85
CA ILE A 98 -2.52 4.44 8.70
C ILE A 98 -2.29 3.18 9.54
N MET A 99 -1.62 2.17 8.99
CA MET A 99 -1.31 0.93 9.71
C MET A 99 -0.41 1.19 10.94
N TYR A 100 0.60 2.08 10.81
CA TYR A 100 1.41 2.51 11.97
C TYR A 100 0.55 3.22 13.01
N LEU A 101 -0.26 4.17 12.59
CA LEU A 101 -1.12 4.93 13.49
C LEU A 101 -2.13 3.99 14.18
N TYR A 102 -2.83 3.18 13.40
CA TYR A 102 -3.84 2.23 13.90
C TYR A 102 -3.23 1.25 14.91
N THR A 103 -2.08 0.67 14.58
CA THR A 103 -1.40 -0.28 15.48
C THR A 103 -0.96 0.41 16.78
N SER A 104 -0.48 1.65 16.70
CA SER A 104 -0.06 2.40 17.89
C SER A 104 -1.23 2.79 18.82
N GLU A 105 -2.44 2.96 18.25
CA GLU A 105 -3.65 3.29 19.00
C GLU A 105 -4.37 2.05 19.53
N ALA A 106 -4.32 0.94 18.77
CA ALA A 106 -5.04 -0.29 19.11
C ALA A 106 -4.42 -1.06 20.30
N PHE A 107 -3.16 -0.81 20.64
CA PHE A 107 -2.46 -1.54 21.69
C PHE A 107 -1.97 -0.61 22.82
N PRO A 108 -2.07 -1.05 24.08
CA PRO A 108 -1.60 -0.27 25.23
C PRO A 108 -0.08 -0.06 25.17
N SER A 109 0.39 1.01 25.82
CA SER A 109 1.79 1.45 25.79
C SER A 109 2.80 0.36 26.16
N GLU A 110 2.43 -0.54 27.08
CA GLU A 110 3.27 -1.61 27.60
C GLU A 110 3.70 -2.62 26.52
N VAL A 111 2.83 -2.94 25.57
CA VAL A 111 3.08 -3.94 24.54
C VAL A 111 3.23 -3.34 23.14
N ARG A 112 2.97 -2.04 22.99
CA ARG A 112 2.97 -1.34 21.68
C ARG A 112 4.27 -1.53 20.91
N GLY A 113 5.40 -1.38 21.57
CA GLY A 113 6.72 -1.54 20.95
C GLY A 113 6.94 -2.96 20.40
N THR A 114 6.56 -3.97 21.17
CA THR A 114 6.67 -5.38 20.76
C THR A 114 5.77 -5.70 19.57
N VAL A 115 4.52 -5.22 19.61
CA VAL A 115 3.56 -5.43 18.52
C VAL A 115 4.00 -4.72 17.24
N LEU A 116 4.47 -3.48 17.32
CA LEU A 116 5.02 -2.77 16.17
C LEU A 116 6.27 -3.46 15.62
N GLY A 117 7.18 -3.93 16.48
CA GLY A 117 8.36 -4.67 16.07
C GLY A 117 8.01 -5.98 15.34
N LEU A 118 7.08 -6.76 15.88
CA LEU A 118 6.60 -7.99 15.24
C LEU A 118 5.89 -7.71 13.92
N SER A 119 5.08 -6.65 13.89
CA SER A 119 4.36 -6.22 12.67
C SER A 119 5.35 -5.81 11.57
N ASN A 120 6.38 -5.03 11.90
CA ASN A 120 7.44 -4.67 10.96
C ASN A 120 8.25 -5.89 10.47
N ALA A 121 8.52 -6.85 11.35
CA ALA A 121 9.18 -8.10 10.94
C ALA A 121 8.34 -8.87 9.91
N MET A 122 7.02 -8.95 10.12
CA MET A 122 6.10 -9.56 9.14
C MET A 122 6.03 -8.77 7.85
N ALA A 123 6.01 -7.44 7.93
CA ALA A 123 6.05 -6.57 6.77
C ALA A 123 7.34 -6.80 5.94
N SER A 124 8.50 -6.86 6.60
CA SER A 124 9.77 -7.12 5.94
C SER A 124 9.81 -8.43 5.16
N VAL A 125 9.12 -9.48 5.65
CA VAL A 125 8.93 -10.73 4.88
C VAL A 125 8.16 -10.44 3.59
N GLY A 126 7.13 -9.59 3.64
CA GLY A 126 6.37 -9.14 2.46
C GLY A 126 7.25 -8.43 1.45
N GLY A 127 8.11 -7.51 1.91
CA GLY A 127 9.07 -6.79 1.07
C GLY A 127 10.08 -7.70 0.38
N LEU A 128 10.50 -8.79 1.02
CA LEU A 128 11.37 -9.82 0.41
C LEU A 128 10.65 -10.67 -0.63
N VAL A 129 9.36 -10.91 -0.45
CA VAL A 129 8.54 -11.74 -1.35
C VAL A 129 8.09 -10.96 -2.59
N ALA A 130 7.85 -9.66 -2.48
CA ALA A 130 7.38 -8.82 -3.59
C ALA A 130 8.25 -8.90 -4.86
N PRO A 131 9.60 -8.80 -4.81
CA PRO A 131 10.44 -8.95 -6.00
C PRO A 131 10.36 -10.33 -6.65
N LEU A 132 10.12 -11.38 -5.88
CA LEU A 132 9.98 -12.73 -6.42
C LEU A 132 8.74 -12.83 -7.32
N PHE A 133 7.62 -12.26 -6.89
CA PHE A 133 6.41 -12.22 -7.73
C PHE A 133 6.63 -11.43 -9.01
N SER A 134 7.28 -10.26 -8.92
CA SER A 134 7.54 -9.43 -10.11
C SER A 134 8.51 -10.07 -11.10
N SER A 135 9.42 -10.97 -10.64
CA SER A 135 10.41 -11.61 -11.50
C SER A 135 9.90 -12.87 -12.21
N TYR A 136 8.89 -13.55 -11.65
CA TYR A 136 8.43 -14.85 -12.15
C TYR A 136 7.02 -14.83 -12.73
N ILE A 137 6.26 -13.76 -12.58
CA ILE A 137 4.84 -13.72 -12.96
C ILE A 137 4.57 -12.48 -13.83
N ASP A 138 4.13 -12.69 -15.07
CA ASP A 138 3.86 -11.61 -16.03
C ASP A 138 2.73 -10.65 -15.60
N HIS A 139 1.76 -11.15 -14.82
CA HIS A 139 0.61 -10.38 -14.32
C HIS A 139 0.66 -10.17 -12.80
N PHE A 140 1.86 -9.90 -12.27
CA PHE A 140 2.05 -9.75 -10.82
C PHE A 140 1.23 -8.60 -10.21
N MET A 141 0.91 -7.56 -10.98
CA MET A 141 0.08 -6.45 -10.52
C MET A 141 -1.37 -6.86 -10.22
N LEU A 142 -1.92 -7.86 -10.95
CA LEU A 142 -3.21 -8.45 -10.59
C LEU A 142 -3.18 -9.15 -9.23
N ILE A 143 -2.08 -9.84 -8.94
CA ILE A 143 -1.90 -10.51 -7.64
C ILE A 143 -1.85 -9.48 -6.52
N PHE A 144 -1.10 -8.39 -6.71
CA PHE A 144 -1.03 -7.31 -5.73
C PHE A 144 -2.38 -6.59 -5.56
N GLY A 145 -3.10 -6.38 -6.66
CA GLY A 145 -4.47 -5.85 -6.65
C GLY A 145 -5.44 -6.77 -5.91
N ALA A 146 -5.39 -8.07 -6.14
CA ALA A 146 -6.20 -9.07 -5.44
C ALA A 146 -5.86 -9.11 -3.94
N LEU A 147 -4.57 -9.06 -3.58
CA LEU A 147 -4.13 -9.01 -2.20
C LEU A 147 -4.62 -7.73 -1.50
N ALA A 148 -4.54 -6.58 -2.17
CA ALA A 148 -5.07 -5.32 -1.66
C ALA A 148 -6.59 -5.37 -1.48
N ALA A 149 -7.34 -6.01 -2.40
CA ALA A 149 -8.78 -6.21 -2.27
C ALA A 149 -9.14 -7.14 -1.10
N LEU A 150 -8.39 -8.21 -0.89
CA LEU A 150 -8.54 -9.09 0.28
C LEU A 150 -8.27 -8.32 1.58
N SER A 151 -7.25 -7.48 1.59
CA SER A 151 -6.91 -6.65 2.73
C SER A 151 -7.94 -5.56 3.00
N PHE A 152 -8.57 -5.02 1.94
CA PHE A 152 -9.74 -4.14 2.06
C PHE A 152 -10.88 -4.86 2.80
N VAL A 153 -11.23 -6.08 2.38
CA VAL A 153 -12.27 -6.89 3.04
C VAL A 153 -11.89 -7.22 4.48
N ALA A 154 -10.63 -7.61 4.73
CA ALA A 154 -10.15 -7.86 6.08
C ALA A 154 -10.23 -6.61 6.98
N SER A 155 -9.99 -5.43 6.42
CA SER A 155 -10.08 -4.15 7.13
C SER A 155 -11.52 -3.77 7.53
N LEU A 156 -12.55 -4.33 6.87
CA LEU A 156 -13.95 -4.13 7.28
C LEU A 156 -14.23 -4.68 8.69
N PHE A 157 -13.52 -5.72 9.09
CA PHE A 157 -13.65 -6.34 10.41
C PHE A 157 -12.87 -5.60 11.52
N LEU A 158 -12.04 -4.63 11.17
CA LEU A 158 -11.36 -3.79 12.15
C LEU A 158 -12.35 -2.85 12.85
N ARG A 159 -12.07 -2.55 14.11
CA ARG A 159 -12.82 -1.54 14.87
C ARG A 159 -12.30 -0.15 14.56
N GLU A 160 -13.20 0.87 14.58
CA GLU A 160 -12.77 2.26 14.57
C GLU A 160 -12.05 2.59 15.89
N THR A 161 -10.88 3.23 15.79
CA THR A 161 -10.07 3.63 16.96
C THR A 161 -10.21 5.11 17.27
N LYS A 162 -10.89 5.88 16.41
CA LYS A 162 -11.16 7.29 16.67
C LYS A 162 -12.21 7.39 17.79
N GLY A 163 -11.77 7.72 19.00
CA GLY A 163 -12.59 8.04 20.15
C GLY A 163 -12.98 9.52 20.18
#